data_68e87e403d8641897f2e58cf102cdd6b
#
_entry.id   68e87e403d8641897f2e58cf102cdd6b
#
_cell.length_a   1.000
_cell.length_b   1.000
_cell.length_c   1.000
_cell.angle_alpha   90.00
_cell.angle_beta   90.00
_cell.angle_gamma   90.00
#
_symmetry.space_group_name_H-M   'P 1'
#
loop_
_entity.id
_entity.type
_entity.pdbx_description
1 polymer ?
#
loop_
_entity_poly.entity_id
_entity_poly.type
_entity_poly.pdbx_seq_one_letter_code
_entity_poly.pdbx_strand_id
1 'polypeptide(L)'
;MRTEDFMRSRVDMPSEVDKFAKWACGKLNIKNPPKIELSQDTEEAQDNHHTGGHVIGGDTIWVYARNRNLVDILRTVFHELVHVRQGELDMVDQHDSYPGSAIESMADMLAGKYIKIYGEKNHHIFE
;
A
#
# COMPACT_ATOMS: atom_id res chain seq x y z
N MET A 1 -21.34 -17.52 17.94
CA MET A 1 -20.11 -16.80 17.52
C MET A 1 -19.11 -16.79 18.66
N ARG A 2 -17.89 -17.19 18.40
CA ARG A 2 -16.84 -17.13 19.41
C ARG A 2 -16.32 -15.71 19.52
N THR A 3 -15.78 -15.38 20.69
CA THR A 3 -15.23 -14.05 20.95
C THR A 3 -14.16 -13.67 19.95
N GLU A 4 -13.32 -14.63 19.58
CA GLU A 4 -12.24 -14.40 18.61
C GLU A 4 -12.77 -14.01 17.24
N ASP A 5 -13.79 -14.69 16.77
CA ASP A 5 -14.41 -14.38 15.47
C ASP A 5 -15.05 -13.00 15.49
N PHE A 6 -15.66 -12.66 16.62
CA PHE A 6 -16.26 -11.35 16.81
C PHE A 6 -15.19 -10.25 16.79
N MET A 7 -14.06 -10.48 17.45
CA MET A 7 -12.96 -9.52 17.49
C MET A 7 -12.35 -9.30 16.10
N ARG A 8 -12.18 -10.37 15.34
CA ARG A 8 -11.68 -10.25 13.96
C ARG A 8 -12.62 -9.46 13.08
N SER A 9 -13.93 -9.65 13.24
CA SER A 9 -14.91 -8.94 12.43
C SER A 9 -14.96 -7.45 12.72
N ARG A 10 -14.30 -7.00 13.79
CA ARG A 10 -14.19 -5.58 14.10
C ARG A 10 -13.10 -4.87 13.31
N VAL A 11 -12.18 -5.64 12.71
CA VAL A 11 -11.16 -5.03 11.88
C VAL A 11 -11.82 -4.58 10.58
N ASP A 12 -11.97 -3.28 10.43
CA ASP A 12 -12.49 -2.68 9.22
C ASP A 12 -11.31 -2.40 8.31
N MET A 13 -11.03 -3.31 7.39
CA MET A 13 -9.89 -3.23 6.51
C MET A 13 -9.89 -1.94 5.68
N PRO A 14 -11.00 -1.56 5.02
CA PRO A 14 -11.01 -0.28 4.28
C PRO A 14 -10.74 0.93 5.15
N SER A 15 -11.26 0.96 6.38
CA SER A 15 -11.04 2.07 7.30
C SER A 15 -9.58 2.14 7.74
N GLU A 16 -8.97 1.00 8.07
CA GLU A 16 -7.56 0.93 8.47
C GLU A 16 -6.64 1.36 7.34
N VAL A 17 -6.93 0.93 6.12
CA VAL A 17 -6.15 1.31 4.93
C VAL A 17 -6.28 2.81 4.67
N ASP A 18 -7.48 3.37 4.77
CA ASP A 18 -7.71 4.79 4.55
C ASP A 18 -6.96 5.65 5.56
N LYS A 19 -7.02 5.27 6.83
CA LYS A 19 -6.31 5.95 7.90
C LYS A 19 -4.80 5.93 7.66
N PHE A 20 -4.26 4.77 7.32
CA PHE A 20 -2.84 4.61 7.03
C PHE A 20 -2.43 5.44 5.80
N ALA A 21 -3.24 5.40 4.75
CA ALA A 21 -2.93 6.11 3.50
C ALA A 21 -2.85 7.62 3.73
N LYS A 22 -3.75 8.17 4.54
CA LYS A 22 -3.70 9.60 4.89
C LYS A 22 -2.42 9.96 5.62
N TRP A 23 -2.02 9.15 6.58
CA TRP A 23 -0.77 9.33 7.31
C TRP A 23 0.42 9.25 6.37
N ALA A 24 0.45 8.24 5.50
CA ALA A 24 1.53 8.00 4.57
C ALA A 24 1.66 9.14 3.55
N CYS A 25 0.55 9.61 3.01
CA CYS A 25 0.57 10.75 2.08
C CYS A 25 1.16 12.00 2.72
N GLY A 26 0.87 12.22 4.00
CA GLY A 26 1.49 13.32 4.75
C GLY A 26 2.99 13.15 4.88
N LYS A 27 3.45 11.94 5.20
CA LYS A 27 4.89 11.66 5.34
C LYS A 27 5.63 11.80 4.01
N LEU A 28 4.99 11.45 2.91
CA LEU A 28 5.59 11.51 1.58
C LEU A 28 5.39 12.85 0.88
N ASN A 29 4.63 13.76 1.49
CA ASN A 29 4.28 15.06 0.89
C ASN A 29 3.59 14.91 -0.46
N ILE A 30 2.70 13.94 -0.59
CA ILE A 30 1.96 13.73 -1.82
C ILE A 30 0.94 14.85 -1.98
N LYS A 31 0.98 15.52 -3.14
CA LYS A 31 0.10 16.65 -3.43
C LYS A 31 -1.30 16.23 -3.80
N ASN A 32 -1.43 15.14 -4.55
CA ASN A 32 -2.71 14.64 -5.03
C ASN A 32 -2.90 13.20 -4.56
N PRO A 33 -3.41 13.01 -3.33
CA PRO A 33 -3.58 11.66 -2.78
C PRO A 33 -4.52 10.82 -3.66
N PRO A 34 -4.09 9.61 -4.06
CA PRO A 34 -4.93 8.74 -4.87
C PRO A 34 -5.99 8.04 -4.06
N LYS A 35 -6.97 7.48 -4.74
CA LYS A 35 -7.92 6.55 -4.13
C LYS A 35 -7.25 5.20 -3.97
N ILE A 36 -7.59 4.49 -2.90
CA ILE A 36 -7.10 3.14 -2.67
C ILE A 36 -8.25 2.17 -2.84
N GLU A 37 -8.11 1.24 -3.78
CA GLU A 37 -9.08 0.17 -4.00
C GLU A 37 -8.51 -1.15 -3.54
N LEU A 38 -9.23 -1.83 -2.67
CA LEU A 38 -8.84 -3.17 -2.23
C LEU A 38 -9.46 -4.19 -3.17
N SER A 39 -8.61 -4.99 -3.80
CA SER A 39 -9.05 -5.98 -4.78
C SER A 39 -9.05 -7.38 -4.17
N GLN A 40 -10.10 -8.15 -4.45
CA GLN A 40 -10.18 -9.57 -4.12
C GLN A 40 -9.96 -10.43 -5.36
N ASP A 41 -9.64 -9.82 -6.49
CA ASP A 41 -9.53 -10.50 -7.77
C ASP A 41 -8.17 -11.17 -7.92
N THR A 42 -8.15 -12.49 -7.74
CA THR A 42 -6.94 -13.30 -7.84
C THR A 42 -6.38 -13.30 -9.26
N GLU A 43 -7.24 -13.29 -10.28
CA GLU A 43 -6.79 -13.28 -11.67
C GLU A 43 -6.07 -11.98 -12.00
N GLU A 44 -6.60 -10.86 -11.53
CA GLU A 44 -5.96 -9.56 -11.72
C GLU A 44 -4.54 -9.55 -11.12
N ALA A 45 -4.40 -10.06 -9.88
CA ALA A 45 -3.10 -10.13 -9.21
C ALA A 45 -2.14 -11.07 -9.93
N GLN A 46 -2.62 -12.21 -10.41
CA GLN A 46 -1.80 -13.19 -11.15
C GLN A 46 -1.38 -12.66 -12.52
N ASP A 47 -2.31 -12.04 -13.24
CA ASP A 47 -2.05 -11.50 -14.57
C ASP A 47 -0.99 -10.40 -14.54
N ASN A 48 -1.01 -9.59 -13.49
CA ASN A 48 -0.06 -8.48 -13.34
C ASN A 48 1.20 -8.87 -12.59
N HIS A 49 1.26 -10.07 -12.03
CA HIS A 49 2.37 -10.56 -11.20
C HIS A 49 2.69 -9.63 -10.02
N HIS A 50 1.68 -8.89 -9.52
CA HIS A 50 1.86 -7.91 -8.46
C HIS A 50 0.73 -7.97 -7.46
N THR A 51 1.01 -7.56 -6.22
CA THR A 51 0.01 -7.44 -5.17
C THR A 51 -0.55 -6.02 -5.05
N GLY A 52 -0.03 -5.12 -5.89
CA GLY A 52 -0.53 -3.75 -5.97
C GLY A 52 -0.03 -3.08 -7.21
N GLY A 53 -0.63 -1.96 -7.56
CA GLY A 53 -0.21 -1.19 -8.70
C GLY A 53 -1.03 0.08 -8.86
N HIS A 54 -0.54 0.96 -9.72
CA HIS A 54 -1.27 2.17 -10.11
C HIS A 54 -0.97 2.48 -11.57
N VAL A 55 -1.87 3.24 -12.19
CA VAL A 55 -1.66 3.70 -13.57
C VAL A 55 -0.99 5.06 -13.50
N ILE A 56 0.10 5.23 -14.26
CA ILE A 56 0.81 6.52 -14.35
C ILE A 56 -0.18 7.58 -14.86
N GLY A 57 -0.31 8.66 -14.10
CA GLY A 57 -1.30 9.70 -14.39
C GLY A 57 -2.71 9.37 -13.92
N GLY A 58 -2.93 8.18 -13.37
CA GLY A 58 -4.19 7.79 -12.76
C GLY A 58 -4.28 8.27 -11.32
N ASP A 59 -5.49 8.28 -10.80
CA ASP A 59 -5.78 8.73 -9.45
C ASP A 59 -6.12 7.58 -8.51
N THR A 60 -5.90 6.34 -8.93
CA THR A 60 -6.30 5.15 -8.16
C THR A 60 -5.15 4.17 -8.05
N ILE A 61 -4.96 3.66 -6.84
CA ILE A 61 -4.07 2.53 -6.55
C ILE A 61 -4.97 1.34 -6.23
N TRP A 62 -4.70 0.19 -6.84
CA TRP A 62 -5.34 -1.06 -6.43
C TRP A 62 -4.36 -1.89 -5.60
N VAL A 63 -4.88 -2.58 -4.59
CA VAL A 63 -4.10 -3.44 -3.72
C VAL A 63 -4.84 -4.75 -3.52
N TYR A 64 -4.18 -5.85 -3.82
CA TYR A 64 -4.75 -7.18 -3.62
C TYR A 64 -4.82 -7.46 -2.11
N ALA A 65 -6.01 -7.79 -1.63
CA ALA A 65 -6.27 -7.92 -0.19
C ALA A 65 -6.72 -9.31 0.25
N ARG A 66 -6.95 -10.23 -0.68
CA ARG A 66 -7.49 -11.54 -0.35
C ARG A 66 -6.48 -12.39 0.41
N ASN A 67 -6.90 -12.88 1.59
CA ASN A 67 -6.07 -13.75 2.44
C ASN A 67 -4.72 -13.13 2.84
N ARG A 68 -4.70 -11.80 2.99
CA ARG A 68 -3.49 -11.10 3.41
C ARG A 68 -3.68 -10.44 4.77
N ASN A 69 -2.61 -10.37 5.54
CA ASN A 69 -2.60 -9.67 6.82
C ASN A 69 -2.64 -8.16 6.62
N LEU A 70 -3.20 -7.45 7.60
CA LEU A 70 -3.29 -5.99 7.53
C LEU A 70 -1.93 -5.35 7.29
N VAL A 71 -0.91 -5.74 8.07
CA VAL A 71 0.43 -5.13 7.95
C VAL A 71 0.99 -5.31 6.55
N ASP A 72 0.76 -6.45 5.93
CA ASP A 72 1.24 -6.74 4.58
C ASP A 72 0.54 -5.87 3.54
N ILE A 73 -0.77 -5.70 3.70
CA ILE A 73 -1.55 -4.81 2.84
C ILE A 73 -1.07 -3.37 2.96
N LEU A 74 -0.85 -2.89 4.20
CA LEU A 74 -0.37 -1.52 4.43
C LEU A 74 1.01 -1.31 3.82
N ARG A 75 1.88 -2.31 3.88
CA ARG A 75 3.20 -2.23 3.26
C ARG A 75 3.08 -2.05 1.75
N THR A 76 2.18 -2.79 1.11
CA THR A 76 1.91 -2.64 -0.33
C THR A 76 1.36 -1.25 -0.64
N VAL A 77 0.44 -0.75 0.17
CA VAL A 77 -0.10 0.60 0.02
C VAL A 77 1.04 1.63 0.04
N PHE A 78 1.93 1.54 1.01
CA PHE A 78 3.03 2.49 1.12
C PHE A 78 3.96 2.41 -0.08
N HIS A 79 4.29 1.19 -0.52
CA HIS A 79 5.12 0.97 -1.70
C HIS A 79 4.55 1.72 -2.92
N GLU A 80 3.24 1.55 -3.18
CA GLU A 80 2.59 2.21 -4.31
C GLU A 80 2.51 3.73 -4.12
N LEU A 81 2.32 4.20 -2.89
CA LEU A 81 2.31 5.64 -2.61
C LEU A 81 3.69 6.27 -2.87
N VAL A 82 4.77 5.54 -2.60
CA VAL A 82 6.11 6.03 -2.96
C VAL A 82 6.20 6.26 -4.46
N HIS A 83 5.66 5.35 -5.27
CA HIS A 83 5.64 5.54 -6.72
C HIS A 83 4.83 6.76 -7.14
N VAL A 84 3.72 7.03 -6.46
CA VAL A 84 2.93 8.25 -6.71
C VAL A 84 3.81 9.49 -6.46
N ARG A 85 4.53 9.51 -5.35
CA ARG A 85 5.41 10.63 -5.03
C ARG A 85 6.55 10.76 -6.03
N GLN A 86 7.15 9.64 -6.43
CA GLN A 86 8.19 9.63 -7.46
C GLN A 86 7.66 10.23 -8.77
N GLY A 87 6.42 9.91 -9.13
CA GLY A 87 5.78 10.48 -10.30
C GLY A 87 5.58 11.99 -10.18
N GLU A 88 5.15 12.47 -9.01
CA GLU A 88 4.99 13.91 -8.76
C GLU A 88 6.31 14.67 -8.85
N LEU A 89 7.42 14.00 -8.54
CA LEU A 89 8.76 14.58 -8.61
C LEU A 89 9.44 14.34 -9.96
N ASP A 90 8.74 13.77 -10.91
CA ASP A 90 9.27 13.45 -12.25
C ASP A 90 10.48 12.51 -12.19
N MET A 91 10.49 11.62 -11.19
CA MET A 91 11.59 10.67 -11.00
C MET A 91 11.39 9.37 -11.77
N VAL A 92 10.18 9.11 -12.27
CA VAL A 92 9.83 7.85 -12.89
C VAL A 92 9.97 7.94 -14.39
N ASP A 93 10.91 7.16 -14.94
CA ASP A 93 11.00 6.89 -16.37
C ASP A 93 10.39 5.50 -16.60
N GLN A 94 9.78 5.29 -17.76
CA GLN A 94 9.19 4.00 -18.12
C GLN A 94 10.21 2.85 -18.08
N HIS A 95 11.49 3.16 -18.21
CA HIS A 95 12.55 2.16 -18.21
C HIS A 95 13.00 1.78 -16.79
N ASP A 96 12.54 2.49 -15.76
CA ASP A 96 13.04 2.30 -14.39
C ASP A 96 12.14 1.46 -13.50
N SER A 97 11.04 0.92 -14.04
CA SER A 97 10.06 0.20 -13.23
C SER A 97 10.27 -1.32 -13.15
N TYR A 98 11.43 -1.81 -13.55
CA TYR A 98 11.74 -3.24 -13.46
C TYR A 98 12.19 -3.62 -12.04
N PRO A 99 12.02 -4.90 -11.64
CA PRO A 99 12.47 -5.36 -10.33
C PRO A 99 13.97 -5.11 -10.13
N GLY A 100 14.33 -4.59 -8.97
CA GLY A 100 15.71 -4.29 -8.65
C GLY A 100 16.19 -2.91 -9.11
N SER A 101 15.35 -2.15 -9.81
CA SER A 101 15.70 -0.77 -10.17
C SER A 101 15.80 0.11 -8.93
N ALA A 102 16.46 1.27 -9.07
CA ALA A 102 16.58 2.23 -7.97
C ALA A 102 15.19 2.72 -7.50
N ILE A 103 14.25 2.88 -8.42
CA ILE A 103 12.88 3.29 -8.14
C ILE A 103 12.18 2.23 -7.26
N GLU A 104 12.26 0.97 -7.65
CA GLU A 104 11.65 -0.12 -6.90
C GLU A 104 12.35 -0.36 -5.56
N SER A 105 13.67 -0.28 -5.53
CA SER A 105 14.44 -0.45 -4.30
C SER A 105 14.10 0.64 -3.28
N MET A 106 13.93 1.88 -3.72
CA MET A 106 13.53 2.98 -2.85
C MET A 106 12.13 2.72 -2.27
N ALA A 107 11.19 2.29 -3.11
CA ALA A 107 9.83 2.02 -2.67
C ALA A 107 9.79 0.92 -1.61
N ASP A 108 10.53 -0.18 -1.83
CA ASP A 108 10.60 -1.27 -0.87
C ASP A 108 11.25 -0.85 0.44
N MET A 109 12.34 -0.11 0.36
CA MET A 109 13.06 0.36 1.55
C MET A 109 12.19 1.27 2.39
N LEU A 110 11.54 2.24 1.77
CA LEU A 110 10.70 3.19 2.48
C LEU A 110 9.45 2.53 3.06
N ALA A 111 8.86 1.59 2.33
CA ALA A 111 7.71 0.84 2.83
C ALA A 111 8.08 0.08 4.11
N GLY A 112 9.20 -0.62 4.10
CA GLY A 112 9.67 -1.35 5.28
C GLY A 112 9.96 -0.44 6.47
N LYS A 113 10.60 0.70 6.21
CA LYS A 113 10.92 1.68 7.26
C LYS A 113 9.67 2.28 7.89
N TYR A 114 8.77 2.78 7.05
CA TYR A 114 7.61 3.51 7.56
C TYR A 114 6.52 2.62 8.15
N ILE A 115 6.45 1.36 7.73
CA ILE A 115 5.51 0.44 8.39
C ILE A 115 5.92 0.20 9.84
N LYS A 116 7.21 0.15 10.11
CA LYS A 116 7.71 0.02 11.50
C LYS A 116 7.37 1.27 12.31
N ILE A 117 7.57 2.45 11.72
CA ILE A 117 7.27 3.71 12.39
C ILE A 117 5.79 3.81 12.74
N TYR A 118 4.93 3.52 11.77
CA TYR A 118 3.48 3.53 11.99
C TYR A 118 3.07 2.52 13.06
N GLY A 119 3.67 1.33 13.02
CA GLY A 119 3.36 0.26 13.96
C GLY A 119 3.73 0.57 15.40
N GLU A 120 4.68 1.48 15.63
CA GLU A 120 5.05 1.87 17.00
C GLU A 120 3.88 2.46 17.77
N LYS A 121 2.97 3.15 17.09
CA LYS A 121 1.77 3.74 17.69
C LYS A 121 0.49 3.02 17.28
N ASN A 122 0.59 1.98 16.50
CA ASN A 122 -0.55 1.23 15.98
C ASN A 122 -0.25 -0.25 15.99
N HIS A 123 0.03 -0.79 17.19
CA HIS A 123 0.46 -2.18 17.36
C HIS A 123 -0.51 -3.20 16.78
N HIS A 124 -1.79 -2.84 16.70
CA HIS A 124 -2.83 -3.73 16.19
C HIS A 124 -2.60 -4.16 14.74
N ILE A 125 -1.80 -3.41 13.97
CA ILE A 125 -1.56 -3.79 12.57
C ILE A 125 -0.79 -5.10 12.45
N PHE A 126 -0.07 -5.49 13.49
CA PHE A 126 0.73 -6.72 13.48
C PHE A 126 -0.05 -7.93 13.99
N GLU A 127 -1.27 -7.76 14.43
CA GLU A 127 -2.08 -8.83 15.03
C GLU A 127 -2.95 -9.60 14.01
#